data_f151166a4a48e59c9b13b2b9e953859b
#
_entry.id   f151166a4a48e59c9b13b2b9e953859b
#
_cell.length_a   1.000
_cell.length_b   1.000
_cell.length_c   1.000
_cell.angle_alpha   90.00
_cell.angle_beta   90.00
_cell.angle_gamma   90.00
#
_symmetry.space_group_name_H-M   'P 1'
#
loop_
_entity.id
_entity.type
_entity.pdbx_description
1 polymer ?
#
loop_
_entity_poly.entity_id
_entity_poly.type
_entity_poly.pdbx_seq_one_letter_code
_entity_poly.pdbx_strand_id
1 'polypeptide(L)'
;MIVLVAHYYGKPGQGDAIEAALKQMAPRVAADEPGCKLYHASRSQENPDLFLLYEHYVDEAALLNHRETPHFKEIIEGTIMPLLEKRERELYTLAVGSL
;
A
#
# COMPACT_ATOMS: atom_id res chain seq x y z
N MET A 1 -12.07 -12.01 -4.68
CA MET A 1 -11.09 -11.20 -3.95
C MET A 1 -10.32 -10.33 -4.93
N ILE A 2 -10.15 -9.07 -4.60
CA ILE A 2 -9.43 -8.12 -5.44
C ILE A 2 -8.00 -8.02 -4.93
N VAL A 3 -7.04 -8.06 -5.85
CA VAL A 3 -5.61 -7.89 -5.57
C VAL A 3 -5.18 -6.53 -6.11
N LEU A 4 -4.63 -5.70 -5.24
CA LEU A 4 -4.03 -4.43 -5.63
C LEU A 4 -2.51 -4.58 -5.63
N VAL A 5 -1.89 -4.22 -6.73
CA VAL A 5 -0.43 -4.11 -6.85
C VAL A 5 -0.10 -2.65 -7.10
N ALA A 6 0.72 -2.07 -6.24
CA ALA A 6 1.14 -0.68 -6.41
C ALA A 6 2.65 -0.58 -6.37
N HIS A 7 3.20 0.31 -7.18
CA HIS A 7 4.61 0.67 -7.15
C HIS A 7 4.75 2.12 -6.70
N TYR A 8 5.53 2.34 -5.66
CA TYR A 8 5.86 3.66 -5.16
C TYR A 8 7.31 3.98 -5.52
N TYR A 9 7.47 4.94 -6.42
CA TYR A 9 8.80 5.40 -6.84
C TYR A 9 9.19 6.62 -6.01
N GLY A 10 9.95 6.39 -4.96
CA GLY A 10 10.38 7.47 -4.07
C GLY A 10 11.41 8.38 -4.72
N LYS A 11 11.39 9.66 -4.33
CA LYS A 11 12.44 10.59 -4.67
C LYS A 11 13.77 10.08 -4.09
N PRO A 12 14.90 10.41 -4.72
CA PRO A 12 16.21 9.96 -4.24
C PRO A 12 16.41 10.22 -2.75
N GLY A 13 16.81 9.19 -2.01
CA GLY A 13 17.08 9.28 -0.59
C GLY A 13 15.89 9.20 0.34
N GLN A 14 14.66 9.02 -0.18
CA GLN A 14 13.45 9.02 0.65
C GLN A 14 12.99 7.63 1.08
N GLY A 15 13.70 6.57 0.70
CA GLY A 15 13.31 5.21 1.00
C GLY A 15 13.09 4.93 2.49
N ASP A 16 13.97 5.42 3.35
CA ASP A 16 13.82 5.18 4.79
C ASP A 16 12.59 5.87 5.37
N ALA A 17 12.29 7.09 4.91
CA ALA A 17 11.10 7.81 5.35
C ALA A 17 9.81 7.12 4.87
N ILE A 18 9.82 6.60 3.63
CA ILE A 18 8.68 5.87 3.08
C ILE A 18 8.46 4.58 3.87
N GLU A 19 9.52 3.82 4.14
CA GLU A 19 9.40 2.59 4.92
C GLU A 19 8.87 2.86 6.32
N ALA A 20 9.35 3.89 6.99
CA ALA A 20 8.88 4.28 8.31
C ALA A 20 7.38 4.58 8.31
N ALA A 21 6.89 5.29 7.30
CA ALA A 21 5.47 5.60 7.16
C ALA A 21 4.64 4.34 6.88
N LEU A 22 5.12 3.43 6.03
CA LEU A 22 4.44 2.16 5.76
C LEU A 22 4.36 1.28 7.01
N LYS A 23 5.37 1.32 7.88
CA LYS A 23 5.34 0.61 9.17
C LYS A 23 4.25 1.15 10.11
N GLN A 24 3.89 2.42 9.98
CA GLN A 24 2.78 3.00 10.72
C GLN A 24 1.42 2.64 10.11
N MET A 25 1.39 2.48 8.78
CA MET A 25 0.17 2.17 8.05
C MET A 25 -0.34 0.75 8.32
N ALA A 26 0.54 -0.24 8.27
CA ALA A 26 0.17 -1.64 8.33
C ALA A 26 -0.64 -2.03 9.59
N PRO A 27 -0.28 -1.66 10.81
CA PRO A 27 -1.08 -2.00 11.98
C PRO A 27 -2.46 -1.33 11.99
N ARG A 28 -2.58 -0.15 11.40
CA ARG A 28 -3.88 0.53 11.31
C ARG A 28 -4.80 -0.15 10.31
N VAL A 29 -4.27 -0.63 9.19
CA VAL A 29 -5.03 -1.45 8.25
C VAL A 29 -5.50 -2.72 8.92
N ALA A 30 -4.62 -3.42 9.63
CA ALA A 30 -4.96 -4.66 10.33
C ALA A 30 -6.05 -4.45 11.39
N ALA A 31 -6.03 -3.32 12.10
CA ALA A 31 -6.98 -3.05 13.18
C ALA A 31 -8.34 -2.58 12.66
N ASP A 32 -8.36 -1.75 11.61
CA ASP A 32 -9.54 -0.97 11.22
C ASP A 32 -10.18 -1.40 9.89
N GLU A 33 -9.52 -2.28 9.13
CA GLU A 33 -10.03 -2.67 7.81
C GLU A 33 -10.23 -4.19 7.71
N PRO A 34 -11.35 -4.70 8.24
CA PRO A 34 -11.61 -6.15 8.22
C PRO A 34 -11.75 -6.72 6.80
N GLY A 35 -12.06 -5.89 5.81
CA GLY A 35 -12.13 -6.31 4.42
C GLY A 35 -10.78 -6.38 3.71
N CYS A 36 -9.71 -5.90 4.32
CA CYS A 36 -8.35 -6.05 3.81
C CYS A 36 -7.72 -7.30 4.42
N LYS A 37 -7.48 -8.32 3.60
CA LYS A 37 -7.00 -9.64 4.07
C LYS A 37 -5.50 -9.79 4.01
N LEU A 38 -4.83 -8.97 3.24
CA LEU A 38 -3.37 -8.95 3.12
C LEU A 38 -2.93 -7.54 2.82
N TYR A 39 -1.94 -7.05 3.53
CA TYR A 39 -1.35 -5.75 3.28
C TYR A 39 0.16 -5.86 3.45
N HIS A 40 0.87 -6.07 2.34
CA HIS A 40 2.32 -6.21 2.33
C HIS A 40 2.97 -5.08 1.56
N ALA A 41 4.06 -4.57 2.08
CA ALA A 41 4.92 -3.63 1.38
C ALA A 41 6.34 -4.21 1.38
N SER A 42 6.95 -4.24 0.21
CA SER A 42 8.31 -4.77 0.03
C SER A 42 9.18 -3.70 -0.60
N ARG A 43 10.43 -3.64 -0.17
CA ARG A 43 11.40 -2.68 -0.68
C ARG A 43 12.29 -3.36 -1.71
N SER A 44 12.54 -2.70 -2.84
CA SER A 44 13.39 -3.24 -3.89
C SER A 44 14.81 -3.47 -3.38
N GLN A 45 15.40 -4.62 -3.74
CA GLN A 45 16.78 -4.92 -3.40
C GLN A 45 17.78 -4.12 -4.24
N GLU A 46 17.36 -3.66 -5.43
CA GLU A 46 18.22 -2.92 -6.35
C GLU A 46 18.08 -1.41 -6.21
N ASN A 47 16.87 -0.93 -5.91
CA ASN A 47 16.59 0.49 -5.75
C ASN A 47 15.97 0.74 -4.38
N PRO A 48 16.72 1.35 -3.44
CA PRO A 48 16.24 1.54 -2.07
C PRO A 48 15.08 2.53 -1.92
N ASP A 49 14.74 3.24 -2.99
CA ASP A 49 13.62 4.20 -2.98
C ASP A 49 12.36 3.64 -3.66
N LEU A 50 12.40 2.40 -4.15
CA LEU A 50 11.27 1.75 -4.82
C LEU A 50 10.61 0.73 -3.91
N PHE A 51 9.27 0.82 -3.82
CA PHE A 51 8.45 -0.10 -3.01
C PHE A 51 7.38 -0.74 -3.86
N LEU A 52 7.11 -2.02 -3.58
CA LEU A 52 5.98 -2.77 -4.11
C LEU A 52 4.99 -3.00 -2.98
N LEU A 53 3.74 -2.59 -3.19
CA LEU A 53 2.66 -2.90 -2.28
C LEU A 53 1.80 -3.99 -2.91
N TYR A 54 1.46 -5.00 -2.11
CA TYR A 54 0.65 -6.13 -2.52
C TYR A 54 -0.46 -6.32 -1.49
N GLU A 55 -1.71 -6.10 -1.93
CA GLU A 55 -2.84 -5.99 -1.02
C GLU A 55 -4.01 -6.82 -1.53
N HIS A 56 -4.73 -7.48 -0.61
CA HIS A 56 -5.93 -8.25 -0.94
C HIS A 56 -7.15 -7.63 -0.23
N TYR A 57 -8.22 -7.42 -0.99
CA TYR A 57 -9.51 -6.92 -0.48
C TYR A 57 -10.61 -7.89 -0.82
N VAL A 58 -11.56 -8.10 0.12
CA VAL A 58 -12.65 -9.07 -0.07
C VAL A 58 -13.55 -8.69 -1.25
N ASP A 59 -13.74 -7.39 -1.49
CA ASP A 59 -14.57 -6.87 -2.57
C ASP A 59 -14.20 -5.42 -2.91
N GLU A 60 -14.89 -4.86 -3.90
CA GLU A 60 -14.67 -3.49 -4.32
C GLU A 60 -15.02 -2.48 -3.23
N ALA A 61 -16.05 -2.74 -2.44
CA ALA A 61 -16.45 -1.86 -1.35
C ALA A 61 -15.32 -1.72 -0.32
N ALA A 62 -14.63 -2.83 0.02
CA ALA A 62 -13.50 -2.80 0.94
C ALA A 62 -12.32 -2.00 0.36
N LEU A 63 -12.07 -2.14 -0.94
CA LEU A 63 -11.02 -1.37 -1.61
C LEU A 63 -11.32 0.13 -1.59
N LEU A 64 -12.55 0.51 -1.90
CA LEU A 64 -12.97 1.91 -1.88
C LEU A 64 -12.93 2.48 -0.46
N ASN A 65 -13.37 1.70 0.53
CA ASN A 65 -13.30 2.10 1.93
C ASN A 65 -11.87 2.37 2.38
N HIS A 66 -10.90 1.56 1.92
CA HIS A 66 -9.48 1.75 2.27
C HIS A 66 -9.01 3.18 1.98
N ARG A 67 -9.40 3.74 0.84
CA ARG A 67 -9.00 5.09 0.43
C ARG A 67 -9.68 6.19 1.23
N GLU A 68 -10.80 5.88 1.87
CA GLU A 68 -11.56 6.84 2.67
C GLU A 68 -11.15 6.84 4.14
N THR A 69 -10.28 5.91 4.56
CA THR A 69 -9.86 5.83 5.95
C THR A 69 -8.99 7.02 6.35
N PRO A 70 -9.05 7.43 7.64
CA PRO A 70 -8.19 8.51 8.13
C PRO A 70 -6.69 8.19 7.96
N HIS A 71 -6.30 6.94 8.18
CA HIS A 71 -4.89 6.54 8.04
C HIS A 71 -4.40 6.58 6.60
N PHE A 72 -5.25 6.25 5.61
CA PHE A 72 -4.87 6.41 4.22
C PHE A 72 -4.62 7.88 3.89
N LYS A 73 -5.55 8.74 4.27
CA LYS A 73 -5.44 10.19 3.99
C LYS A 73 -4.25 10.82 4.69
N GLU A 74 -4.00 10.45 5.92
CA GLU A 74 -2.90 11.01 6.71
C GLU A 74 -1.55 10.47 6.28
N ILE A 75 -1.42 9.14 6.17
CA ILE A 75 -0.12 8.48 5.95
C ILE A 75 0.20 8.37 4.47
N ILE A 76 -0.71 7.83 3.66
CA ILE A 76 -0.45 7.64 2.23
C ILE A 76 -0.47 8.97 1.50
N GLU A 77 -1.57 9.71 1.59
CA GLU A 77 -1.70 10.98 0.86
C GLU A 77 -0.89 12.10 1.50
N GLY A 78 -0.91 12.20 2.81
CA GLY A 78 -0.28 13.31 3.52
C GLY A 78 1.21 13.18 3.72
N THR A 79 1.73 11.97 3.90
CA THR A 79 3.14 11.73 4.22
C THR A 79 3.90 11.08 3.07
N ILE A 80 3.38 10.00 2.49
CA ILE A 80 4.12 9.22 1.49
C ILE A 80 4.10 9.88 0.11
N MET A 81 2.91 10.26 -0.39
CA MET A 81 2.81 10.84 -1.74
C MET A 81 3.73 12.01 -1.99
N PRO A 82 3.93 12.96 -1.05
CA PRO A 82 4.90 14.04 -1.26
C PRO A 82 6.35 13.57 -1.43
N LEU A 83 6.67 12.35 -0.99
CA LEU A 83 8.01 11.77 -1.10
C LEU A 83 8.20 10.97 -2.40
N LEU A 84 7.17 10.85 -3.24
CA LEU A 84 7.21 10.05 -4.45
C LEU A 84 7.42 10.90 -5.69
N GLU A 85 8.16 10.35 -6.67
CA GLU A 85 8.23 10.90 -8.02
C GLU A 85 7.01 10.46 -8.83
N LYS A 86 6.56 9.21 -8.63
CA LYS A 86 5.36 8.68 -9.26
C LYS A 86 4.83 7.48 -8.48
N ARG A 87 3.59 7.13 -8.79
CA ARG A 87 2.91 5.96 -8.24
C ARG A 87 2.17 5.28 -9.36
N GLU A 88 2.31 3.96 -9.45
CA GLU A 88 1.57 3.13 -10.40
C GLU A 88 0.78 2.10 -9.61
N ARG A 89 -0.41 1.75 -10.10
CA ARG A 89 -1.23 0.72 -9.45
C ARG A 89 -2.02 -0.04 -10.49
N GLU A 90 -2.23 -1.33 -10.21
CA GLU A 90 -2.99 -2.23 -11.04
C GLU A 90 -3.89 -3.09 -10.15
N LEU A 91 -5.05 -3.44 -10.69
CA LEU A 91 -6.01 -4.31 -10.02
C LEU A 91 -6.08 -5.65 -10.74
N TYR A 92 -6.12 -6.71 -9.95
CA TYR A 92 -6.26 -8.09 -10.43
C TYR A 92 -7.37 -8.78 -9.66
N THR A 93 -7.92 -9.84 -10.24
CA THR A 93 -8.78 -10.75 -9.52
C THR A 93 -7.93 -11.95 -9.09
N LEU A 94 -8.00 -12.33 -7.82
CA LEU A 94 -7.29 -13.53 -7.36
C LEU A 94 -7.86 -14.74 -8.10
N ALA A 95 -7.04 -15.39 -8.91
CA ALA A 95 -7.45 -16.51 -9.75
C ALA A 95 -7.13 -17.86 -9.12
N VAL A 96 -5.99 -17.96 -8.44
CA VAL A 96 -5.50 -19.22 -7.89
C VAL A 96 -4.83 -18.94 -6.54
N GLY A 97 -5.06 -19.83 -5.58
CA GLY A 97 -4.45 -19.75 -4.27
C GLY A 97 -5.43 -19.30 -3.20
N SER A 98 -5.00 -19.38 -1.95
CA SER A 98 -5.77 -18.95 -0.80
C SER A 98 -4.88 -18.20 0.19
N LEU A 99 -5.52 -17.43 1.03
CA LEU A 99 -4.82 -16.73 2.11
C LEU A 99 -4.60 -17.65 3.31
#